data_ece4a1477aefa19325b2b62c1a369aa5
#
_entry.id   ece4a1477aefa19325b2b62c1a369aa5
#
_cell.length_a   1.000
_cell.length_b   1.000
_cell.length_c   1.000
_cell.angle_alpha   90.00
_cell.angle_beta   90.00
_cell.angle_gamma   90.00
#
_symmetry.space_group_name_H-M   'P 1'
#
loop_
_entity.id
_entity.type
_entity.pdbx_description
1 polymer ?
#
loop_
_entity_poly.entity_id
_entity_poly.type
_entity_poly.pdbx_seq_one_letter_code
_entity_poly.pdbx_strand_id
1 'polypeptide(L)'
;MRKIGIIAVLALLVTALAAVPALAAINTTINPAAAPTGTHLQRGTIGCSVDSTGLVTCSSYELAGVGNANAQADLVATYSATVDCTNKGGKLVPVKSSVQSAPTSTGALEPKNGRLSVPQLSSGPVPTNAAFIASATCPNGNWTKSVAPGSITLDSFTYTLHFVGFTGNYITITGP
;
A
#
# COMPACT_ATOMS: atom_id res chain seq x y z
N MET A 1 -72.92 -3.18 -19.01
CA MET A 1 -72.04 -2.28 -18.21
C MET A 1 -70.80 -3.06 -17.79
N ARG A 2 -69.71 -2.87 -18.48
CA ARG A 2 -68.41 -3.57 -18.20
C ARG A 2 -67.56 -2.68 -17.32
N LYS A 3 -67.19 -3.17 -16.10
CA LYS A 3 -66.28 -2.50 -15.20
C LYS A 3 -64.83 -2.91 -15.56
N ILE A 4 -64.07 -1.94 -16.01
CA ILE A 4 -62.63 -2.09 -16.30
C ILE A 4 -61.86 -1.84 -14.98
N GLY A 5 -61.25 -2.88 -14.40
CA GLY A 5 -60.36 -2.75 -13.25
C GLY A 5 -58.94 -2.33 -13.70
N ILE A 6 -58.48 -1.20 -13.21
CA ILE A 6 -57.13 -0.72 -13.43
C ILE A 6 -56.21 -1.38 -12.38
N ILE A 7 -55.33 -2.27 -12.85
CA ILE A 7 -54.27 -2.85 -12.00
C ILE A 7 -53.08 -1.90 -12.05
N ALA A 8 -52.82 -1.20 -10.98
CA ALA A 8 -51.61 -0.40 -10.80
C ALA A 8 -50.43 -1.32 -10.43
N VAL A 9 -49.48 -1.49 -11.37
CA VAL A 9 -48.23 -2.20 -11.14
C VAL A 9 -47.26 -1.22 -10.48
N LEU A 10 -47.04 -1.39 -9.20
CA LEU A 10 -46.02 -0.64 -8.44
C LEU A 10 -44.66 -1.25 -8.73
N ALA A 11 -43.87 -0.63 -9.60
CA ALA A 11 -42.47 -1.04 -9.85
C ALA A 11 -41.59 -0.55 -8.71
N LEU A 12 -41.14 -1.46 -7.84
CA LEU A 12 -40.13 -1.21 -6.83
C LEU A 12 -38.75 -1.07 -7.52
N LEU A 13 -38.26 0.17 -7.66
CA LEU A 13 -36.85 0.42 -8.02
C LEU A 13 -35.97 0.10 -6.77
N VAL A 14 -35.31 -1.05 -6.78
CA VAL A 14 -34.24 -1.35 -5.83
C VAL A 14 -32.97 -0.69 -6.34
N THR A 15 -32.63 0.48 -5.81
CA THR A 15 -31.32 1.11 -6.03
C THR A 15 -30.28 0.36 -5.22
N ALA A 16 -29.50 -0.50 -5.89
CA ALA A 16 -28.31 -1.08 -5.29
C ALA A 16 -27.29 0.04 -5.02
N LEU A 17 -27.13 0.48 -3.76
CA LEU A 17 -25.98 1.28 -3.35
C LEU A 17 -24.75 0.40 -3.47
N ALA A 18 -23.97 0.60 -4.53
CA ALA A 18 -22.62 0.06 -4.59
C ALA A 18 -21.81 0.75 -3.49
N ALA A 19 -21.41 -0.01 -2.45
CA ALA A 19 -20.47 0.45 -1.44
C ALA A 19 -19.13 0.71 -2.15
N VAL A 20 -18.79 1.97 -2.36
CA VAL A 20 -17.46 2.36 -2.82
C VAL A 20 -16.50 2.04 -1.67
N PRO A 21 -15.48 1.18 -1.85
CA PRO A 21 -14.50 0.95 -0.81
C PRO A 21 -13.87 2.30 -0.46
N ALA A 22 -13.89 2.66 0.82
CA ALA A 22 -13.21 3.84 1.31
C ALA A 22 -11.71 3.62 1.06
N LEU A 23 -11.14 4.34 0.09
CA LEU A 23 -9.68 4.41 -0.09
C LEU A 23 -9.14 5.03 1.19
N ALA A 24 -8.40 4.26 1.97
CA ALA A 24 -7.75 4.80 3.15
C ALA A 24 -6.79 5.91 2.72
N ALA A 25 -6.78 7.00 3.48
CA ALA A 25 -6.05 8.21 3.11
C ALA A 25 -4.54 7.98 3.16
N ILE A 26 -3.83 8.39 2.11
CA ILE A 26 -2.37 8.48 2.11
C ILE A 26 -1.99 9.73 2.90
N ASN A 27 -1.19 9.54 3.96
CA ASN A 27 -0.72 10.61 4.83
C ASN A 27 0.75 10.92 4.54
N THR A 28 1.07 12.21 4.37
CA THR A 28 2.44 12.69 4.18
C THR A 28 2.81 13.58 5.37
N THR A 29 3.91 13.24 6.03
CA THR A 29 4.50 14.02 7.12
C THR A 29 5.89 14.49 6.71
N ILE A 30 6.17 15.79 6.91
CA ILE A 30 7.49 16.38 6.71
C ILE A 30 7.99 16.87 8.06
N ASN A 31 9.19 16.43 8.46
CA ASN A 31 9.85 16.85 9.71
C ASN A 31 11.09 17.68 9.39
N PRO A 32 11.01 19.02 9.41
CA PRO A 32 12.13 19.89 9.09
C PRO A 32 13.35 19.74 10.01
N ALA A 33 13.15 19.22 11.24
CA ALA A 33 14.25 19.00 12.19
C ALA A 33 15.14 17.80 11.80
N ALA A 34 14.65 16.90 10.94
CA ALA A 34 15.37 15.73 10.44
C ALA A 34 16.10 15.98 9.11
N ALA A 35 16.41 17.24 8.78
CA ALA A 35 17.09 17.63 7.55
C ALA A 35 17.97 18.88 7.76
N PRO A 36 18.91 19.20 6.86
CA PRO A 36 19.64 20.46 6.86
C PRO A 36 18.70 21.65 6.87
N THR A 37 19.05 22.70 7.59
CA THR A 37 18.27 23.94 7.68
C THR A 37 18.07 24.53 6.27
N GLY A 38 16.82 24.87 5.94
CA GLY A 38 16.46 25.41 4.62
C GLY A 38 16.11 24.36 3.58
N THR A 39 16.11 23.07 3.93
CA THR A 39 15.63 22.01 3.02
C THR A 39 14.17 22.23 2.65
N HIS A 40 13.87 22.23 1.35
CA HIS A 40 12.52 22.41 0.83
C HIS A 40 12.34 21.71 -0.52
N LEU A 41 11.09 21.44 -0.89
CA LEU A 41 10.74 20.93 -2.22
C LEU A 41 11.04 22.00 -3.28
N GLN A 42 11.90 21.66 -4.24
CA GLN A 42 12.26 22.51 -5.35
C GLN A 42 11.45 22.19 -6.61
N ARG A 43 11.24 20.91 -6.88
CA ARG A 43 10.58 20.43 -8.10
C ARG A 43 9.90 19.08 -7.86
N GLY A 44 8.84 18.80 -8.63
CA GLY A 44 8.10 17.54 -8.56
C GLY A 44 7.02 17.57 -7.46
N THR A 45 6.57 16.40 -7.05
CA THR A 45 5.54 16.20 -6.02
C THR A 45 5.98 15.13 -5.06
N ILE A 46 5.91 15.41 -3.76
CA ILE A 46 6.14 14.41 -2.71
C ILE A 46 4.82 13.67 -2.50
N GLY A 47 4.76 12.41 -2.90
CA GLY A 47 3.56 11.60 -2.77
C GLY A 47 3.73 10.20 -3.33
N CYS A 48 2.86 9.30 -2.93
CA CYS A 48 2.79 7.93 -3.43
C CYS A 48 1.38 7.66 -3.97
N SER A 49 1.27 6.70 -4.85
CA SER A 49 0.01 6.18 -5.39
C SER A 49 0.00 4.67 -5.33
N VAL A 50 -1.19 4.10 -5.28
CA VAL A 50 -1.42 2.64 -5.32
C VAL A 50 -2.21 2.36 -6.58
N ASP A 51 -1.74 1.43 -7.40
CA ASP A 51 -2.47 1.02 -8.60
C ASP A 51 -3.52 -0.07 -8.30
N SER A 52 -4.27 -0.47 -9.31
CA SER A 52 -5.32 -1.49 -9.19
C SER A 52 -4.82 -2.88 -8.82
N THR A 53 -3.52 -3.14 -8.91
CA THR A 53 -2.88 -4.40 -8.51
C THR A 53 -2.39 -4.36 -7.06
N GLY A 54 -2.41 -3.18 -6.44
CA GLY A 54 -1.86 -2.94 -5.11
C GLY A 54 -0.38 -2.54 -5.12
N LEU A 55 0.25 -2.34 -6.29
CA LEU A 55 1.63 -1.86 -6.35
C LEU A 55 1.70 -0.40 -5.92
N VAL A 56 2.61 -0.09 -5.00
CA VAL A 56 2.85 1.27 -4.51
C VAL A 56 3.95 1.91 -5.33
N THR A 57 3.73 3.13 -5.80
CA THR A 57 4.73 3.93 -6.52
C THR A 57 4.79 5.33 -5.93
N CYS A 58 5.99 5.75 -5.48
CA CYS A 58 6.26 7.08 -4.96
C CYS A 58 6.96 7.92 -6.01
N SER A 59 6.49 9.15 -6.22
CA SER A 59 6.94 10.05 -7.29
C SER A 59 8.41 10.46 -7.12
N SER A 60 9.06 10.80 -8.23
CA SER A 60 10.35 11.49 -8.19
C SER A 60 10.18 12.97 -7.84
N TYR A 61 11.15 13.54 -7.14
CA TYR A 61 11.18 14.96 -6.78
C TYR A 61 12.61 15.46 -6.55
N GLU A 62 12.79 16.77 -6.49
CA GLU A 62 14.06 17.42 -6.17
C GLU A 62 13.89 18.29 -4.91
N LEU A 63 14.80 18.13 -3.96
CA LEU A 63 14.94 18.99 -2.79
C LEU A 63 16.09 19.99 -3.01
N ALA A 64 15.93 21.21 -2.51
CA ALA A 64 16.98 22.21 -2.43
C ALA A 64 17.28 22.57 -0.96
N GLY A 65 18.41 23.26 -0.73
CA GLY A 65 18.83 23.62 0.62
C GLY A 65 19.39 22.46 1.44
N VAL A 66 19.74 21.35 0.80
CA VAL A 66 20.24 20.13 1.48
C VAL A 66 21.74 20.18 1.80
N GLY A 67 22.46 21.24 1.38
CA GLY A 67 23.90 21.30 1.55
C GLY A 67 24.61 20.13 0.88
N ASN A 68 25.46 19.43 1.63
CA ASN A 68 26.17 18.22 1.18
C ASN A 68 25.70 16.96 1.93
N ALA A 69 24.54 17.00 2.60
CA ALA A 69 24.04 15.86 3.36
C ALA A 69 23.47 14.79 2.42
N ASN A 70 24.09 13.61 2.44
CA ASN A 70 23.55 12.45 1.72
C ASN A 70 22.21 12.02 2.34
N ALA A 71 21.37 11.41 1.52
CA ALA A 71 20.09 10.89 1.98
C ALA A 71 19.82 9.51 1.37
N GLN A 72 18.81 8.83 1.90
CA GLN A 72 18.32 7.57 1.37
C GLN A 72 16.80 7.55 1.49
N ALA A 73 16.15 7.02 0.46
CA ALA A 73 14.72 6.75 0.50
C ALA A 73 14.48 5.24 0.50
N ASP A 74 13.53 4.82 1.32
CA ASP A 74 13.13 3.43 1.48
C ASP A 74 11.62 3.30 1.37
N LEU A 75 11.14 2.19 0.80
CA LEU A 75 9.73 1.87 0.66
C LEU A 75 9.49 0.41 1.01
N VAL A 76 8.51 0.18 1.89
CA VAL A 76 8.05 -1.13 2.31
C VAL A 76 6.55 -1.19 2.19
N ALA A 77 6.00 -2.29 1.67
CA ALA A 77 4.57 -2.54 1.58
C ALA A 77 4.22 -3.88 2.24
N THR A 78 3.10 -3.91 2.95
CA THR A 78 2.57 -5.11 3.62
C THR A 78 1.24 -5.48 2.99
N TYR A 79 1.10 -6.73 2.64
CA TYR A 79 -0.09 -7.29 2.01
C TYR A 79 -0.70 -8.36 2.88
N SER A 80 -2.01 -8.54 2.77
CA SER A 80 -2.71 -9.69 3.36
C SER A 80 -3.51 -10.45 2.33
N ALA A 81 -3.79 -11.70 2.66
CA ALA A 81 -4.69 -12.56 1.91
C ALA A 81 -5.44 -13.49 2.85
N THR A 82 -6.61 -13.93 2.44
CA THR A 82 -7.31 -15.04 3.07
C THR A 82 -6.75 -16.35 2.53
N VAL A 83 -6.27 -17.21 3.41
CA VAL A 83 -5.83 -18.57 3.07
C VAL A 83 -6.85 -19.56 3.61
N ASP A 84 -7.42 -20.32 2.71
CA ASP A 84 -8.38 -21.38 3.04
C ASP A 84 -7.61 -22.63 3.46
N CYS A 85 -7.80 -23.02 4.70
CA CYS A 85 -7.30 -24.27 5.27
C CYS A 85 -8.37 -25.33 5.15
N THR A 86 -8.12 -26.43 4.42
CA THR A 86 -9.08 -27.53 4.21
C THR A 86 -8.53 -28.84 4.76
N ASN A 87 -9.29 -29.51 5.63
CA ASN A 87 -8.90 -30.82 6.15
C ASN A 87 -9.31 -31.95 5.20
N LYS A 88 -8.86 -33.19 5.47
CA LYS A 88 -9.20 -34.38 4.68
C LYS A 88 -10.72 -34.68 4.65
N GLY A 89 -11.49 -34.19 5.60
CA GLY A 89 -12.95 -34.34 5.63
C GLY A 89 -13.70 -33.21 4.90
N GLY A 90 -12.99 -32.32 4.21
CA GLY A 90 -13.61 -31.19 3.48
C GLY A 90 -13.98 -30.00 4.35
N LYS A 91 -13.67 -30.00 5.65
CA LYS A 91 -13.92 -28.83 6.50
C LYS A 91 -12.95 -27.71 6.14
N LEU A 92 -13.50 -26.55 5.83
CA LEU A 92 -12.77 -25.34 5.47
C LEU A 92 -12.74 -24.34 6.64
N VAL A 93 -11.56 -23.76 6.92
CA VAL A 93 -11.34 -22.70 7.88
C VAL A 93 -10.49 -21.61 7.23
N PRO A 94 -11.03 -20.42 6.97
CA PRO A 94 -10.25 -19.29 6.46
C PRO A 94 -9.35 -18.71 7.55
N VAL A 95 -8.11 -18.40 7.19
CA VAL A 95 -7.15 -17.70 8.07
C VAL A 95 -6.57 -16.49 7.35
N LYS A 96 -6.34 -15.38 8.06
CA LYS A 96 -5.64 -14.22 7.49
C LYS A 96 -4.14 -14.52 7.51
N SER A 97 -3.50 -14.28 6.37
CA SER A 97 -2.05 -14.35 6.20
C SER A 97 -1.53 -12.98 5.80
N SER A 98 -0.41 -12.54 6.39
CA SER A 98 0.21 -11.26 6.09
C SER A 98 1.65 -11.47 5.62
N VAL A 99 2.03 -10.78 4.56
CA VAL A 99 3.35 -10.87 3.94
C VAL A 99 3.84 -9.47 3.57
N GLN A 100 5.08 -9.16 3.94
CA GLN A 100 5.75 -7.95 3.54
C GLN A 100 6.43 -8.15 2.19
N SER A 101 6.31 -7.17 1.27
CA SER A 101 7.12 -7.16 0.06
C SER A 101 8.60 -6.99 0.40
N ALA A 102 9.48 -7.40 -0.51
CA ALA A 102 10.89 -7.06 -0.37
C ALA A 102 11.03 -5.52 -0.23
N PRO A 103 11.75 -5.02 0.79
CA PRO A 103 12.03 -3.60 0.91
C PRO A 103 12.77 -3.10 -0.33
N THR A 104 12.36 -1.93 -0.83
CA THR A 104 13.07 -1.24 -1.92
C THR A 104 13.73 0.02 -1.37
N SER A 105 14.92 0.31 -1.87
CA SER A 105 15.74 1.44 -1.43
C SER A 105 16.40 2.11 -2.63
N THR A 106 16.58 3.42 -2.54
CA THR A 106 17.41 4.16 -3.51
C THR A 106 18.91 3.91 -3.32
N GLY A 107 19.30 3.38 -2.17
CA GLY A 107 20.67 3.50 -1.68
C GLY A 107 21.02 4.95 -1.34
N ALA A 108 22.29 5.23 -1.13
CA ALA A 108 22.78 6.57 -0.82
C ALA A 108 22.60 7.51 -2.03
N LEU A 109 21.89 8.60 -1.82
CA LEU A 109 21.71 9.70 -2.76
C LEU A 109 22.65 10.84 -2.39
N GLU A 110 23.48 11.28 -3.35
CA GLU A 110 24.44 12.36 -3.14
C GLU A 110 23.89 13.66 -3.72
N PRO A 111 23.86 14.75 -2.92
CA PRO A 111 23.44 16.05 -3.43
C PRO A 111 24.48 16.65 -4.36
N LYS A 112 24.00 17.43 -5.33
CA LYS A 112 24.85 18.22 -6.25
C LYS A 112 24.45 19.70 -6.15
N ASN A 113 25.42 20.57 -5.83
CA ASN A 113 25.18 22.01 -5.69
C ASN A 113 24.02 22.35 -4.73
N GLY A 114 23.94 21.67 -3.59
CA GLY A 114 22.89 21.87 -2.58
C GLY A 114 21.50 21.36 -2.99
N ARG A 115 21.41 20.53 -4.04
CA ARG A 115 20.19 19.90 -4.53
C ARG A 115 20.30 18.40 -4.47
N LEU A 116 19.22 17.74 -4.09
CA LEU A 116 19.07 16.29 -4.01
C LEU A 116 17.95 15.83 -4.95
N SER A 117 18.32 15.05 -5.98
CA SER A 117 17.33 14.40 -6.83
C SER A 117 16.96 13.05 -6.22
N VAL A 118 15.69 12.89 -5.87
CA VAL A 118 15.14 11.64 -5.38
C VAL A 118 14.40 10.97 -6.53
N PRO A 119 14.83 9.78 -6.98
CA PRO A 119 14.18 9.08 -8.08
C PRO A 119 12.83 8.52 -7.64
N GLN A 120 11.99 8.16 -8.62
CA GLN A 120 10.80 7.37 -8.38
C GLN A 120 11.19 6.04 -7.71
N LEU A 121 10.40 5.62 -6.73
CA LEU A 121 10.59 4.35 -6.04
C LEU A 121 9.28 3.58 -6.03
N SER A 122 9.32 2.33 -6.49
CA SER A 122 8.17 1.42 -6.43
C SER A 122 8.43 0.32 -5.39
N SER A 123 7.37 -0.14 -4.75
CA SER A 123 7.46 -1.31 -3.86
C SER A 123 7.98 -2.52 -4.63
N GLY A 124 8.52 -3.50 -3.92
CA GLY A 124 8.72 -4.83 -4.50
C GLY A 124 7.40 -5.38 -5.06
N PRO A 125 7.46 -6.44 -5.89
CA PRO A 125 6.26 -7.03 -6.48
C PRO A 125 5.28 -7.48 -5.38
N VAL A 126 3.99 -7.45 -5.71
CA VAL A 126 2.94 -8.00 -4.84
C VAL A 126 3.28 -9.47 -4.55
N PRO A 127 3.26 -9.90 -3.27
CA PRO A 127 3.61 -11.27 -2.91
C PRO A 127 2.75 -12.32 -3.62
N THR A 128 3.34 -13.43 -3.98
CA THR A 128 2.66 -14.52 -4.67
C THR A 128 1.80 -15.35 -3.71
N ASN A 129 0.85 -16.13 -4.25
CA ASN A 129 0.06 -17.09 -3.48
C ASN A 129 0.96 -18.01 -2.63
N ALA A 130 2.11 -18.44 -3.16
CA ALA A 130 3.05 -19.30 -2.43
C ALA A 130 3.60 -18.63 -1.16
N ALA A 131 3.86 -17.32 -1.19
CA ALA A 131 4.33 -16.57 -0.02
C ALA A 131 3.26 -16.54 1.08
N PHE A 132 1.99 -16.29 0.73
CA PHE A 132 0.88 -16.31 1.69
C PHE A 132 0.62 -17.70 2.26
N ILE A 133 0.69 -18.74 1.42
CA ILE A 133 0.55 -20.15 1.84
C ILE A 133 1.66 -20.51 2.84
N ALA A 134 2.90 -20.07 2.60
CA ALA A 134 4.03 -20.33 3.49
C ALA A 134 3.85 -19.65 4.87
N SER A 135 3.34 -18.40 4.89
CA SER A 135 3.17 -17.65 6.13
C SER A 135 1.88 -18.00 6.90
N ALA A 136 0.89 -18.61 6.25
CA ALA A 136 -0.38 -18.97 6.89
C ALA A 136 -0.21 -20.10 7.90
N THR A 137 -0.89 -19.99 9.04
CA THR A 137 -0.95 -21.04 10.07
C THR A 137 -2.34 -21.66 10.10
N CYS A 138 -2.46 -22.90 9.65
CA CYS A 138 -3.68 -23.70 9.74
C CYS A 138 -3.80 -24.37 11.10
N PRO A 139 -5.00 -24.86 11.51
CA PRO A 139 -5.22 -25.50 12.82
C PRO A 139 -4.28 -26.69 13.10
N ASN A 140 -3.82 -27.40 12.09
CA ASN A 140 -2.74 -28.39 12.20
C ASN A 140 -2.04 -28.61 10.85
N GLY A 141 -0.89 -29.32 10.86
CA GLY A 141 -0.03 -29.51 9.67
C GLY A 141 -0.61 -30.42 8.58
N ASN A 142 -1.74 -31.11 8.81
CA ASN A 142 -2.34 -32.05 7.84
C ASN A 142 -3.41 -31.39 6.95
N TRP A 143 -3.56 -30.07 7.04
CA TRP A 143 -4.53 -29.32 6.25
C TRP A 143 -3.88 -28.83 4.96
N THR A 144 -4.62 -28.87 3.86
CA THR A 144 -4.21 -28.25 2.60
C THR A 144 -4.50 -26.75 2.65
N LYS A 145 -3.64 -25.96 2.02
CA LYS A 145 -3.74 -24.51 1.99
C LYS A 145 -3.96 -24.00 0.57
N SER A 146 -4.87 -23.07 0.37
CA SER A 146 -5.06 -22.35 -0.89
C SER A 146 -5.41 -20.88 -0.60
N VAL A 147 -4.91 -19.96 -1.42
CA VAL A 147 -5.31 -18.54 -1.31
C VAL A 147 -6.68 -18.37 -1.93
N ALA A 148 -7.60 -17.74 -1.19
CA ALA A 148 -8.93 -17.42 -1.71
C ALA A 148 -8.82 -16.45 -2.90
N PRO A 149 -9.50 -16.69 -4.03
CA PRO A 149 -9.41 -15.84 -5.20
C PRO A 149 -9.75 -14.38 -4.89
N GLY A 150 -8.95 -13.43 -5.37
CA GLY A 150 -9.18 -11.99 -5.19
C GLY A 150 -9.03 -11.47 -3.76
N SER A 151 -8.49 -12.27 -2.83
CA SER A 151 -8.35 -11.87 -1.42
C SER A 151 -7.04 -11.15 -1.11
N ILE A 152 -6.10 -11.07 -2.05
CA ILE A 152 -4.84 -10.33 -1.84
C ILE A 152 -5.13 -8.84 -1.87
N THR A 153 -4.79 -8.15 -0.78
CA THR A 153 -4.98 -6.71 -0.62
C THR A 153 -3.74 -6.06 -0.02
N LEU A 154 -3.48 -4.80 -0.38
CA LEU A 154 -2.49 -3.98 0.31
C LEU A 154 -3.08 -3.58 1.68
N ASP A 155 -2.39 -3.93 2.76
CA ASP A 155 -2.79 -3.54 4.12
C ASP A 155 -2.18 -2.18 4.51
N SER A 156 -0.91 -1.97 4.16
CA SER A 156 -0.21 -0.73 4.46
C SER A 156 1.07 -0.59 3.65
N PHE A 157 1.55 0.64 3.52
CA PHE A 157 2.91 0.91 3.08
C PHE A 157 3.52 2.05 3.89
N THR A 158 4.85 2.09 3.92
CA THR A 158 5.62 3.18 4.49
C THR A 158 6.76 3.53 3.54
N TYR A 159 6.77 4.79 3.12
CA TYR A 159 7.90 5.42 2.43
C TYR A 159 8.58 6.37 3.38
N THR A 160 9.90 6.35 3.42
CA THR A 160 10.70 7.27 4.23
C THR A 160 11.83 7.87 3.40
N LEU A 161 12.18 9.13 3.70
CA LEU A 161 13.43 9.75 3.29
C LEU A 161 14.15 10.23 4.55
N HIS A 162 15.39 9.77 4.76
CA HIS A 162 16.22 10.21 5.87
C HIS A 162 17.54 10.80 5.36
N PHE A 163 18.07 11.78 6.07
CA PHE A 163 19.37 12.39 5.81
C PHE A 163 20.43 11.81 6.74
N VAL A 164 21.59 11.49 6.18
CA VAL A 164 22.74 11.01 6.97
C VAL A 164 23.21 12.11 7.91
N GLY A 165 23.39 11.78 9.18
CA GLY A 165 23.78 12.71 10.23
C GLY A 165 22.62 13.41 10.93
N PHE A 166 21.36 13.15 10.54
CA PHE A 166 20.16 13.66 11.19
C PHE A 166 19.37 12.53 11.86
N THR A 167 18.68 12.86 12.95
CA THR A 167 17.85 11.87 13.66
C THR A 167 16.43 11.87 13.09
N GLY A 168 15.91 10.69 12.74
CA GLY A 168 14.56 10.49 12.22
C GLY A 168 14.48 10.67 10.71
N ASN A 169 13.24 10.63 10.21
CA ASN A 169 12.94 10.78 8.79
C ASN A 169 12.51 12.20 8.50
N TYR A 170 13.04 12.80 7.43
CA TYR A 170 12.58 14.08 6.92
C TYR A 170 11.20 13.96 6.27
N ILE A 171 10.99 12.92 5.47
CA ILE A 171 9.70 12.60 4.86
C ILE A 171 9.25 11.23 5.35
N THR A 172 7.98 11.12 5.72
CA THR A 172 7.29 9.84 5.94
C THR A 172 5.96 9.89 5.23
N ILE A 173 5.70 8.90 4.35
CA ILE A 173 4.42 8.72 3.69
C ILE A 173 3.90 7.35 4.07
N THR A 174 2.68 7.31 4.59
CA THR A 174 1.99 6.07 4.95
C THR A 174 0.64 5.99 4.24
N GLY A 175 0.23 4.80 3.92
CA GLY A 175 -1.07 4.53 3.32
C GLY A 175 -1.58 3.13 3.66
N PRO A 176 -2.80 2.81 3.16
CA PRO A 176 -3.42 1.52 3.36
C PRO A 176 -2.58 0.43 2.79
#